data_c92b50e5726f12bd1422552bb524a920
#
_entry.id   c92b50e5726f12bd1422552bb524a920
#
_cell.length_a   1.000
_cell.length_b   1.000
_cell.length_c   1.000
_cell.angle_alpha   90.00
_cell.angle_beta   90.00
_cell.angle_gamma   90.00
#
_symmetry.space_group_name_H-M   'P 1'
#
loop_
_entity.id
_entity.type
_entity.pdbx_description
1 polymer ?
#
loop_
_entity_poly.entity_id
_entity_poly.type
_entity_poly.pdbx_seq_one_letter_code
_entity_poly.pdbx_strand_id
1 'polypeptide(L)'
;MLAQSSVDAPFAHSVLQWYEKFGRKNLPWQQNKTLYGVWLSEVMLQQTQVSTVIPYFERFIKTFPNVTALANASQDEVLHLWTGLGYYARARNLHKAAQTIRDKYQGEFPTQFEQVWALTGVGRSTAGAILSSVQNQPYSILDGNVKRVLSRYFAVEGWPGEKKVENQLWQLSEQVTPTTRVAEFNQAMMDIGSAICTRTKPKCDLCPLSNDCLANKLEKWTEFPGKKQKKSLPEKQSYFLILSYQGKVWLEQRESKGLWGGLYCFPQFDDKQTLLNYLKEQGITEYQEWVTFRHTFSHFHLDIHPIYVEVDRKSEEADRSDWKKLSEKGKESRSGLLSAVKYWYDPTSPEQIGLAQPVKNLLTQFVRNYYG
;
A
#
# COMPACT_ATOMS: atom_id res chain seq x y z
N MET A 1 23.53 31.87 -12.15
CA MET A 1 23.74 31.88 -10.68
C MET A 1 22.82 32.92 -10.10
N LEU A 2 21.61 32.54 -9.69
CA LEU A 2 20.70 33.41 -8.95
C LEU A 2 21.05 33.21 -7.47
N ALA A 3 21.34 34.28 -6.79
CA ALA A 3 21.66 34.32 -5.36
C ALA A 3 20.52 33.66 -4.58
N GLN A 4 20.80 32.56 -3.85
CA GLN A 4 19.91 31.99 -2.87
C GLN A 4 19.62 33.05 -1.80
N SER A 5 18.40 33.55 -1.80
CA SER A 5 17.96 34.61 -0.91
C SER A 5 17.75 34.05 0.50
N SER A 6 18.08 34.87 1.49
CA SER A 6 18.10 34.64 2.93
C SER A 6 16.79 34.23 3.63
N VAL A 7 15.76 33.78 2.88
CA VAL A 7 14.47 33.36 3.44
C VAL A 7 14.52 31.92 3.95
N ASP A 8 15.49 31.13 3.49
CA ASP A 8 15.56 29.67 3.74
C ASP A 8 16.13 29.35 5.13
N ALA A 9 17.01 30.17 5.64
CA ALA A 9 17.71 29.93 6.91
C ALA A 9 16.75 29.85 8.13
N PRO A 10 15.76 30.76 8.31
CA PRO A 10 14.87 30.70 9.48
C PRO A 10 13.95 29.51 9.48
N PHE A 11 13.36 29.10 8.32
CA PHE A 11 12.46 27.96 8.21
C PHE A 11 13.19 26.65 8.54
N ALA A 12 14.28 26.38 7.84
CA ALA A 12 15.06 25.17 8.05
C ALA A 12 15.65 25.10 9.45
N HIS A 13 16.11 26.24 9.99
CA HIS A 13 16.63 26.32 11.35
C HIS A 13 15.58 25.96 12.40
N SER A 14 14.38 26.54 12.33
CA SER A 14 13.28 26.22 13.25
C SER A 14 12.87 24.75 13.19
N VAL A 15 12.81 24.17 11.99
CA VAL A 15 12.50 22.75 11.76
C VAL A 15 13.56 21.85 12.38
N LEU A 16 14.85 22.15 12.17
CA LEU A 16 15.96 21.36 12.68
C LEU A 16 16.10 21.46 14.21
N GLN A 17 15.93 22.65 14.80
CA GLN A 17 15.90 22.82 16.25
C GLN A 17 14.77 22.01 16.91
N TRP A 18 13.60 21.98 16.29
CA TRP A 18 12.49 21.16 16.77
C TRP A 18 12.83 19.67 16.67
N TYR A 19 13.43 19.23 15.56
CA TYR A 19 13.82 17.85 15.36
C TYR A 19 14.81 17.34 16.39
N GLU A 20 15.76 18.16 16.78
CA GLU A 20 16.74 17.81 17.82
C GLU A 20 16.08 17.38 19.13
N LYS A 21 14.97 18.04 19.50
CA LYS A 21 14.25 17.80 20.75
C LYS A 21 13.14 16.76 20.63
N PHE A 22 12.41 16.76 19.53
CA PHE A 22 11.13 16.04 19.42
C PHE A 22 11.05 15.09 18.22
N GLY A 23 12.01 15.12 17.31
CA GLY A 23 12.01 14.28 16.12
C GLY A 23 12.12 12.78 16.45
N ARG A 24 11.47 11.95 15.65
CA ARG A 24 11.57 10.49 15.77
C ARG A 24 12.93 10.01 15.26
N LYS A 25 13.69 9.35 16.13
CA LYS A 25 15.06 8.88 15.86
C LYS A 25 15.22 7.37 16.00
N ASN A 26 14.20 6.70 16.53
CA ASN A 26 14.26 5.29 16.95
C ASN A 26 13.38 4.37 16.09
N LEU A 27 13.05 4.76 14.85
CA LEU A 27 12.33 3.88 13.95
C LEU A 27 13.28 2.79 13.42
N PRO A 28 12.83 1.54 13.21
CA PRO A 28 13.69 0.43 12.80
C PRO A 28 14.54 0.75 11.56
N TRP A 29 13.98 1.41 10.57
CA TRP A 29 14.67 1.83 9.34
C TRP A 29 15.62 3.02 9.51
N GLN A 30 15.64 3.65 10.67
CA GLN A 30 16.60 4.70 11.02
C GLN A 30 17.84 4.14 11.72
N GLN A 31 17.75 2.90 12.22
CA GLN A 31 18.88 2.18 12.78
C GLN A 31 19.64 1.49 11.64
N ASN A 32 20.96 1.64 11.57
CA ASN A 32 21.78 1.05 10.51
C ASN A 32 21.24 1.32 9.08
N LYS A 33 21.05 2.60 8.75
CA LYS A 33 20.46 3.03 7.48
C LYS A 33 21.18 2.47 6.26
N THR A 34 20.45 1.76 5.42
CA THR A 34 20.87 1.34 4.09
C THR A 34 19.89 1.84 3.05
N LEU A 35 20.33 2.02 1.81
CA LEU A 35 19.43 2.41 0.70
C LEU A 35 18.28 1.42 0.54
N TYR A 36 18.55 0.13 0.68
CA TYR A 36 17.53 -0.93 0.65
C TYR A 36 16.51 -0.81 1.80
N GLY A 37 16.98 -0.67 3.03
CA GLY A 37 16.11 -0.58 4.20
C GLY A 37 15.23 0.68 4.18
N VAL A 38 15.80 1.83 3.82
CA VAL A 38 15.05 3.08 3.68
C VAL A 38 14.04 2.98 2.54
N TRP A 39 14.42 2.47 1.37
CA TRP A 39 13.50 2.26 0.26
C TRP A 39 12.32 1.35 0.66
N LEU A 40 12.59 0.23 1.30
CA LEU A 40 11.57 -0.69 1.78
C LEU A 40 10.57 0.02 2.71
N SER A 41 11.07 0.78 3.69
CA SER A 41 10.23 1.54 4.62
C SER A 41 9.41 2.61 3.92
N GLU A 42 10.00 3.36 2.99
CA GLU A 42 9.31 4.39 2.21
C GLU A 42 8.13 3.82 1.41
N VAL A 43 8.33 2.65 0.76
CA VAL A 43 7.27 1.97 0.03
C VAL A 43 6.18 1.44 0.98
N MET A 44 6.55 0.90 2.14
CA MET A 44 5.57 0.42 3.12
C MET A 44 4.77 1.55 3.76
N LEU A 45 5.38 2.72 3.97
CA LEU A 45 4.75 3.89 4.57
C LEU A 45 3.79 4.64 3.63
N GLN A 46 3.82 4.36 2.32
CA GLN A 46 2.85 4.95 1.40
C GLN A 46 1.42 4.60 1.84
N GLN A 47 0.65 5.60 2.31
CA GLN A 47 -0.72 5.47 2.79
C GLN A 47 -0.92 4.49 3.97
N THR A 48 0.13 4.19 4.72
CA THR A 48 0.08 3.30 5.88
C THR A 48 0.74 3.97 7.08
N GLN A 49 0.17 3.76 8.27
CA GLN A 49 0.68 4.34 9.50
C GLN A 49 1.96 3.64 9.98
N VAL A 50 2.86 4.40 10.62
CA VAL A 50 4.15 3.92 11.13
C VAL A 50 3.99 2.70 12.04
N SER A 51 3.06 2.73 13.00
CA SER A 51 2.81 1.63 13.94
C SER A 51 2.40 0.33 13.24
N THR A 52 1.69 0.43 12.11
CA THR A 52 1.34 -0.71 11.28
C THR A 52 2.55 -1.23 10.49
N VAL A 53 3.42 -0.34 10.02
CA VAL A 53 4.57 -0.72 9.16
C VAL A 53 5.67 -1.42 9.95
N ILE A 54 5.95 -1.02 11.19
CA ILE A 54 7.06 -1.56 11.99
C ILE A 54 7.13 -3.11 11.97
N PRO A 55 6.08 -3.86 12.36
CA PRO A 55 6.16 -5.32 12.39
C PRO A 55 6.31 -5.95 10.98
N TYR A 56 5.82 -5.27 9.94
CA TYR A 56 6.03 -5.73 8.55
C TYR A 56 7.46 -5.53 8.10
N PHE A 57 8.02 -4.37 8.37
CA PHE A 57 9.40 -4.04 8.04
C PHE A 57 10.38 -5.03 8.68
N GLU A 58 10.22 -5.30 9.98
CA GLU A 58 11.07 -6.23 10.70
C GLU A 58 11.02 -7.66 10.12
N ARG A 59 9.82 -8.16 9.80
CA ARG A 59 9.67 -9.46 9.13
C ARG A 59 10.31 -9.49 7.75
N PHE A 60 10.12 -8.42 6.95
CA PHE A 60 10.69 -8.34 5.61
C PHE A 60 12.22 -8.31 5.61
N ILE A 61 12.83 -7.49 6.47
CA ILE A 61 14.29 -7.42 6.59
C ILE A 61 14.88 -8.75 7.11
N LYS A 62 14.17 -9.44 7.99
CA LYS A 62 14.59 -10.76 8.47
C LYS A 62 14.55 -11.81 7.36
N THR A 63 13.52 -11.80 6.52
CA THR A 63 13.35 -12.79 5.44
C THR A 63 14.15 -12.41 4.19
N PHE A 64 14.18 -11.14 3.84
CA PHE A 64 14.89 -10.59 2.70
C PHE A 64 15.91 -9.53 3.17
N PRO A 65 17.08 -9.94 3.67
CA PRO A 65 18.05 -9.04 4.29
C PRO A 65 18.70 -8.03 3.32
N ASN A 66 18.58 -8.26 2.03
CA ASN A 66 19.10 -7.39 0.97
C ASN A 66 18.20 -7.43 -0.28
N VAL A 67 18.48 -6.54 -1.22
CA VAL A 67 17.70 -6.41 -2.46
C VAL A 67 17.74 -7.66 -3.33
N THR A 68 18.86 -8.37 -3.35
CA THR A 68 19.04 -9.59 -4.14
C THR A 68 18.21 -10.75 -3.57
N ALA A 69 18.15 -10.89 -2.24
CA ALA A 69 17.27 -11.86 -1.60
C ALA A 69 15.79 -11.59 -1.94
N LEU A 70 15.36 -10.32 -1.89
CA LEU A 70 14.01 -9.93 -2.30
C LEU A 70 13.77 -10.20 -3.80
N ALA A 71 14.73 -9.89 -4.67
CA ALA A 71 14.59 -10.08 -6.11
C ALA A 71 14.51 -11.57 -6.53
N ASN A 72 15.14 -12.46 -5.77
CA ASN A 72 15.17 -13.90 -6.03
C ASN A 72 13.97 -14.65 -5.43
N ALA A 73 13.22 -14.00 -4.53
CA ALA A 73 12.00 -14.56 -3.98
C ALA A 73 10.92 -14.73 -5.06
N SER A 74 9.99 -15.65 -4.86
CA SER A 74 8.78 -15.72 -5.67
C SER A 74 7.85 -14.54 -5.36
N GLN A 75 6.98 -14.19 -6.30
CA GLN A 75 5.97 -13.16 -6.04
C GLN A 75 5.04 -13.56 -4.89
N ASP A 76 4.75 -14.85 -4.75
CA ASP A 76 3.86 -15.37 -3.71
C ASP A 76 4.46 -15.19 -2.31
N GLU A 77 5.75 -15.47 -2.11
CA GLU A 77 6.46 -15.19 -0.85
C GLU A 77 6.40 -13.70 -0.48
N VAL A 78 6.65 -12.82 -1.45
CA VAL A 78 6.59 -11.37 -1.23
C VAL A 78 5.17 -10.92 -0.86
N LEU A 79 4.15 -11.39 -1.57
CA LEU A 79 2.75 -11.05 -1.32
C LEU A 79 2.25 -11.68 -0.01
N HIS A 80 2.73 -12.87 0.37
CA HIS A 80 2.43 -13.50 1.65
C HIS A 80 2.88 -12.61 2.82
N LEU A 81 4.15 -12.19 2.83
CA LEU A 81 4.68 -11.30 3.87
C LEU A 81 4.01 -9.93 3.89
N TRP A 82 3.45 -9.49 2.76
CA TRP A 82 2.70 -8.23 2.64
C TRP A 82 1.24 -8.35 3.05
N THR A 83 0.73 -9.56 3.24
CA THR A 83 -0.69 -9.81 3.52
C THR A 83 -1.15 -9.04 4.77
N GLY A 84 -2.19 -8.22 4.59
CA GLY A 84 -2.74 -7.34 5.64
C GLY A 84 -2.27 -5.88 5.58
N LEU A 85 -1.16 -5.56 4.90
CA LEU A 85 -0.68 -4.18 4.75
C LEU A 85 -1.49 -3.37 3.72
N GLY A 86 -2.19 -4.05 2.81
CA GLY A 86 -3.01 -3.42 1.77
C GLY A 86 -2.19 -2.82 0.61
N TYR A 87 -2.92 -2.26 -0.38
CA TYR A 87 -2.28 -1.64 -1.56
C TYR A 87 -1.21 -2.54 -2.20
N TYR A 88 -1.55 -3.77 -2.51
CA TYR A 88 -0.64 -4.84 -2.97
C TYR A 88 0.15 -4.51 -4.24
N ALA A 89 -0.31 -3.53 -5.02
CA ALA A 89 0.48 -3.01 -6.14
C ALA A 89 1.86 -2.48 -5.70
N ARG A 90 1.97 -1.98 -4.46
CA ARG A 90 3.26 -1.56 -3.89
C ARG A 90 4.22 -2.74 -3.75
N ALA A 91 3.75 -3.86 -3.23
CA ALA A 91 4.56 -5.07 -3.09
C ALA A 91 5.03 -5.61 -4.45
N ARG A 92 4.13 -5.66 -5.44
CA ARG A 92 4.49 -6.08 -6.80
C ARG A 92 5.51 -5.13 -7.44
N ASN A 93 5.32 -3.82 -7.28
CA ASN A 93 6.25 -2.82 -7.79
C ASN A 93 7.60 -2.89 -7.07
N LEU A 94 7.59 -3.08 -5.75
CA LEU A 94 8.79 -3.29 -4.93
C LEU A 94 9.58 -4.51 -5.44
N HIS A 95 8.92 -5.64 -5.64
CA HIS A 95 9.53 -6.87 -6.15
C HIS A 95 10.10 -6.68 -7.56
N LYS A 96 9.34 -6.06 -8.47
CA LYS A 96 9.81 -5.75 -9.83
C LYS A 96 11.00 -4.80 -9.82
N ALA A 97 11.01 -3.80 -8.94
CA ALA A 97 12.14 -2.88 -8.80
C ALA A 97 13.38 -3.60 -8.24
N ALA A 98 13.20 -4.52 -7.26
CA ALA A 98 14.28 -5.36 -6.75
C ALA A 98 14.92 -6.21 -7.87
N GLN A 99 14.09 -6.84 -8.73
CA GLN A 99 14.56 -7.57 -9.91
C GLN A 99 15.35 -6.67 -10.87
N THR A 100 14.85 -5.44 -11.11
CA THR A 100 15.57 -4.44 -11.93
C THR A 100 16.93 -4.10 -11.31
N ILE A 101 17.01 -3.95 -9.99
CA ILE A 101 18.28 -3.65 -9.30
C ILE A 101 19.24 -4.85 -9.43
N ARG A 102 18.76 -6.07 -9.22
CA ARG A 102 19.56 -7.28 -9.41
C ARG A 102 20.12 -7.38 -10.83
N ASP A 103 19.25 -7.23 -11.83
CA ASP A 103 19.58 -7.54 -13.22
C ASP A 103 20.36 -6.41 -13.92
N LYS A 104 20.04 -5.14 -13.61
CA LYS A 104 20.65 -3.98 -14.25
C LYS A 104 21.82 -3.37 -13.46
N TYR A 105 21.78 -3.48 -12.14
CA TYR A 105 22.77 -2.88 -11.25
C TYR A 105 23.52 -3.92 -10.41
N GLN A 106 23.51 -5.20 -10.82
CA GLN A 106 24.27 -6.32 -10.21
C GLN A 106 23.96 -6.50 -8.71
N GLY A 107 22.74 -6.16 -8.29
CA GLY A 107 22.32 -6.23 -6.90
C GLY A 107 22.73 -5.02 -6.03
N GLU A 108 23.45 -4.07 -6.59
CA GLU A 108 23.83 -2.83 -5.91
C GLU A 108 22.74 -1.77 -6.09
N PHE A 109 22.28 -1.19 -4.99
CA PHE A 109 21.23 -0.17 -5.06
C PHE A 109 21.77 1.11 -5.72
N PRO A 110 21.10 1.65 -6.77
CA PRO A 110 21.59 2.82 -7.50
C PRO A 110 21.64 4.06 -6.60
N THR A 111 22.66 4.92 -6.81
CA THR A 111 22.91 6.12 -6.01
C THR A 111 22.64 7.44 -6.75
N GLN A 112 22.36 7.37 -8.06
CA GLN A 112 22.02 8.53 -8.87
C GLN A 112 20.51 8.75 -8.86
N PHE A 113 20.05 9.98 -8.71
CA PHE A 113 18.65 10.34 -8.56
C PHE A 113 17.77 9.79 -9.70
N GLU A 114 18.19 9.96 -10.93
CA GLU A 114 17.45 9.53 -12.13
C GLU A 114 17.31 8.01 -12.16
N GLN A 115 18.33 7.29 -11.71
CA GLN A 115 18.30 5.81 -11.66
C GLN A 115 17.34 5.31 -10.57
N VAL A 116 17.34 5.96 -9.39
CA VAL A 116 16.41 5.63 -8.30
C VAL A 116 14.98 6.00 -8.69
N TRP A 117 14.78 7.17 -9.28
CA TRP A 117 13.46 7.62 -9.74
C TRP A 117 12.89 6.74 -10.87
N ALA A 118 13.74 6.15 -11.70
CA ALA A 118 13.31 5.23 -12.77
C ALA A 118 12.87 3.85 -12.26
N LEU A 119 13.07 3.52 -10.99
CA LEU A 119 12.62 2.25 -10.41
C LEU A 119 11.09 2.18 -10.34
N THR A 120 10.54 1.03 -10.66
CA THR A 120 9.09 0.81 -10.65
C THR A 120 8.49 1.12 -9.27
N GLY A 121 7.51 2.01 -9.21
CA GLY A 121 6.83 2.40 -7.97
C GLY A 121 7.56 3.46 -7.13
N VAL A 122 8.68 3.98 -7.61
CA VAL A 122 9.42 5.07 -6.97
C VAL A 122 9.08 6.39 -7.65
N GLY A 123 8.45 7.29 -6.90
CA GLY A 123 8.18 8.67 -7.34
C GLY A 123 9.33 9.62 -6.98
N ARG A 124 9.29 10.86 -7.51
CA ARG A 124 10.27 11.91 -7.24
C ARG A 124 10.53 12.11 -5.75
N SER A 125 9.45 12.22 -4.94
CA SER A 125 9.55 12.40 -3.48
C SER A 125 10.21 11.20 -2.79
N THR A 126 9.86 9.98 -3.21
CA THR A 126 10.44 8.75 -2.65
C THR A 126 11.93 8.64 -3.00
N ALA A 127 12.33 8.94 -4.23
CA ALA A 127 13.74 8.97 -4.62
C ALA A 127 14.54 9.99 -3.79
N GLY A 128 13.99 11.19 -3.61
CA GLY A 128 14.58 12.22 -2.74
C GLY A 128 14.72 11.76 -1.29
N ALA A 129 13.68 11.13 -0.72
CA ALA A 129 13.71 10.62 0.65
C ALA A 129 14.79 9.54 0.85
N ILE A 130 14.90 8.59 -0.07
CA ILE A 130 15.92 7.52 -0.01
C ILE A 130 17.34 8.11 -0.02
N LEU A 131 17.64 8.94 -1.02
CA LEU A 131 18.99 9.46 -1.21
C LEU A 131 19.38 10.49 -0.15
N SER A 132 18.46 11.37 0.25
CA SER A 132 18.72 12.31 1.33
C SER A 132 18.90 11.60 2.67
N SER A 133 18.11 10.59 2.98
CA SER A 133 18.17 9.89 4.27
C SER A 133 19.48 9.13 4.49
N VAL A 134 20.05 8.52 3.43
CA VAL A 134 21.25 7.67 3.54
C VAL A 134 22.52 8.42 3.18
N GLN A 135 22.47 9.25 2.15
CA GLN A 135 23.65 9.92 1.58
C GLN A 135 23.67 11.42 1.89
N ASN A 136 22.67 11.93 2.61
CA ASN A 136 22.50 13.36 2.93
C ASN A 136 22.55 14.27 1.68
N GLN A 137 22.18 13.75 0.52
CA GLN A 137 22.10 14.53 -0.72
C GLN A 137 20.97 15.55 -0.62
N PRO A 138 21.12 16.77 -1.19
CA PRO A 138 20.19 17.87 -1.01
C PRO A 138 18.92 17.75 -1.86
N TYR A 139 18.24 16.61 -1.76
CA TYR A 139 16.96 16.39 -2.42
C TYR A 139 15.80 16.73 -1.51
N SER A 140 14.92 17.60 -2.00
CA SER A 140 13.65 17.92 -1.36
C SER A 140 12.66 16.76 -1.50
N ILE A 141 11.69 16.70 -0.59
CA ILE A 141 10.59 15.75 -0.60
C ILE A 141 9.25 16.49 -0.62
N LEU A 142 8.23 15.85 -1.19
CA LEU A 142 6.88 16.41 -1.24
C LEU A 142 5.82 15.30 -1.07
N ASP A 143 5.81 14.65 0.10
CA ASP A 143 4.78 13.70 0.49
C ASP A 143 3.50 14.40 0.98
N GLY A 144 2.48 13.66 1.37
CA GLY A 144 1.23 14.22 1.86
C GLY A 144 1.37 15.07 3.13
N ASN A 145 2.38 14.81 3.97
CA ASN A 145 2.66 15.59 5.16
C ASN A 145 3.31 16.92 4.80
N VAL A 146 4.35 16.87 3.99
CA VAL A 146 5.07 18.06 3.51
C VAL A 146 4.15 18.96 2.69
N LYS A 147 3.34 18.41 1.77
CA LYS A 147 2.30 19.14 1.03
C LYS A 147 1.40 19.94 1.97
N ARG A 148 0.95 19.34 3.06
CA ARG A 148 0.08 19.99 4.04
C ARG A 148 0.80 21.09 4.83
N VAL A 149 2.01 20.83 5.30
CA VAL A 149 2.82 21.83 6.04
C VAL A 149 3.08 23.05 5.15
N LEU A 150 3.58 22.85 3.94
CA LEU A 150 3.89 23.93 3.01
C LEU A 150 2.64 24.68 2.55
N SER A 151 1.54 23.97 2.25
CA SER A 151 0.28 24.63 1.89
C SER A 151 -0.23 25.57 2.98
N ARG A 152 -0.07 25.19 4.25
CA ARG A 152 -0.47 26.05 5.39
C ARG A 152 0.53 27.17 5.64
N TYR A 153 1.82 26.84 5.63
CA TYR A 153 2.84 27.84 5.92
C TYR A 153 2.82 29.01 4.94
N PHE A 154 2.67 28.70 3.64
CA PHE A 154 2.64 29.69 2.56
C PHE A 154 1.23 30.08 2.10
N ALA A 155 0.18 29.59 2.75
CA ALA A 155 -1.23 29.79 2.35
C ALA A 155 -1.49 29.45 0.86
N VAL A 156 -0.94 28.32 0.37
CA VAL A 156 -1.10 27.92 -1.02
C VAL A 156 -2.53 27.43 -1.27
N GLU A 157 -3.23 28.12 -2.14
CA GLU A 157 -4.61 27.80 -2.53
C GLU A 157 -4.68 26.61 -3.48
N GLY A 158 -5.86 25.96 -3.50
CA GLY A 158 -6.15 24.85 -4.38
C GLY A 158 -5.80 23.48 -3.81
N TRP A 159 -6.19 22.46 -4.56
CA TRP A 159 -5.95 21.07 -4.16
C TRP A 159 -4.54 20.62 -4.57
N PRO A 160 -3.70 20.09 -3.65
CA PRO A 160 -2.32 19.67 -3.93
C PRO A 160 -2.15 18.53 -4.96
N GLY A 161 -3.25 17.95 -5.43
CA GLY A 161 -3.24 16.97 -6.51
C GLY A 161 -3.44 17.57 -7.91
N GLU A 162 -3.71 18.88 -8.01
CA GLU A 162 -3.69 19.60 -9.28
C GLU A 162 -2.25 19.91 -9.69
N LYS A 163 -1.91 19.68 -10.95
CA LYS A 163 -0.54 19.80 -11.44
C LYS A 163 0.08 21.18 -11.19
N LYS A 164 -0.72 22.24 -11.34
CA LYS A 164 -0.27 23.63 -11.07
C LYS A 164 0.10 23.83 -9.60
N VAL A 165 -0.77 23.37 -8.68
CA VAL A 165 -0.55 23.48 -7.23
C VAL A 165 0.61 22.59 -6.78
N GLU A 166 0.67 21.36 -7.32
CA GLU A 166 1.79 20.46 -7.04
C GLU A 166 3.14 21.04 -7.47
N ASN A 167 3.21 21.62 -8.67
CA ASN A 167 4.44 22.27 -9.13
C ASN A 167 4.85 23.45 -8.25
N GLN A 168 3.91 24.28 -7.81
CA GLN A 168 4.18 25.37 -6.86
C GLN A 168 4.71 24.83 -5.53
N LEU A 169 4.10 23.77 -5.00
CA LEU A 169 4.57 23.13 -3.76
C LEU A 169 5.96 22.50 -3.90
N TRP A 170 6.31 21.97 -5.07
CA TRP A 170 7.67 21.51 -5.36
C TRP A 170 8.68 22.64 -5.31
N GLN A 171 8.39 23.77 -5.96
CA GLN A 171 9.27 24.95 -5.91
C GLN A 171 9.49 25.44 -4.46
N LEU A 172 8.42 25.51 -3.67
CA LEU A 172 8.51 25.86 -2.26
C LEU A 172 9.30 24.83 -1.45
N SER A 173 9.10 23.54 -1.72
CA SER A 173 9.85 22.48 -1.04
C SER A 173 11.35 22.56 -1.35
N GLU A 174 11.71 22.80 -2.60
CA GLU A 174 13.11 23.03 -3.02
C GLU A 174 13.71 24.26 -2.36
N GLN A 175 12.94 25.34 -2.30
CA GLN A 175 13.35 26.60 -1.68
C GLN A 175 13.67 26.44 -0.19
N VAL A 176 12.87 25.71 0.59
CA VAL A 176 13.06 25.59 2.05
C VAL A 176 14.00 24.44 2.46
N THR A 177 14.34 23.54 1.53
CA THR A 177 15.22 22.41 1.84
C THR A 177 16.68 22.89 1.96
N PRO A 178 17.33 22.70 3.11
CA PRO A 178 18.71 23.16 3.29
C PRO A 178 19.69 22.29 2.49
N THR A 179 20.91 22.76 2.32
CA THR A 179 22.00 22.02 1.67
C THR A 179 22.74 21.07 2.61
N THR A 180 22.56 21.23 3.91
CA THR A 180 23.20 20.42 4.97
C THR A 180 22.12 19.88 5.90
N ARG A 181 22.37 18.74 6.55
CA ARG A 181 21.43 18.07 7.47
C ARG A 181 20.09 17.75 6.82
N VAL A 182 20.10 17.46 5.51
CA VAL A 182 18.87 17.27 4.70
C VAL A 182 18.08 16.03 5.16
N ALA A 183 18.79 14.97 5.57
CA ALA A 183 18.17 13.78 6.14
C ALA A 183 17.31 14.10 7.37
N GLU A 184 17.84 14.90 8.28
CA GLU A 184 17.13 15.32 9.50
C GLU A 184 15.99 16.26 9.19
N PHE A 185 16.22 17.21 8.28
CA PHE A 185 15.20 18.16 7.83
C PHE A 185 14.00 17.46 7.18
N ASN A 186 14.24 16.55 6.24
CA ASN A 186 13.17 15.79 5.57
C ASN A 186 12.38 14.93 6.57
N GLN A 187 13.08 14.27 7.50
CA GLN A 187 12.43 13.52 8.57
C GLN A 187 11.59 14.44 9.47
N ALA A 188 12.14 15.59 9.86
CA ALA A 188 11.43 16.57 10.67
C ALA A 188 10.15 17.09 9.99
N MET A 189 10.19 17.36 8.70
CA MET A 189 9.04 17.81 7.93
C MET A 189 7.92 16.76 7.92
N MET A 190 8.27 15.48 7.77
CA MET A 190 7.31 14.37 7.88
C MET A 190 6.76 14.24 9.31
N ASP A 191 7.61 14.41 10.33
CA ASP A 191 7.23 14.32 11.74
C ASP A 191 6.30 15.46 12.14
N ILE A 192 6.64 16.70 11.81
CA ILE A 192 5.79 17.88 12.02
C ILE A 192 4.44 17.68 11.33
N GLY A 193 4.44 17.21 10.07
CA GLY A 193 3.22 16.94 9.34
C GLY A 193 2.35 15.87 9.99
N SER A 194 2.93 14.78 10.50
CA SER A 194 2.17 13.67 11.09
C SER A 194 1.73 13.90 12.53
N ALA A 195 2.52 14.60 13.36
CA ALA A 195 2.28 14.71 14.81
C ALA A 195 1.77 16.11 15.24
N ILE A 196 2.15 17.17 14.55
CA ILE A 196 1.87 18.56 14.89
C ILE A 196 0.87 19.17 13.92
N CYS A 197 1.24 19.34 12.66
CA CYS A 197 0.40 19.92 11.61
C CYS A 197 -0.57 18.88 11.05
N THR A 198 -1.38 18.28 11.91
CA THR A 198 -2.31 17.21 11.55
C THR A 198 -3.45 17.72 10.66
N ARG A 199 -4.15 16.78 9.99
CA ARG A 199 -5.17 17.12 9.01
C ARG A 199 -6.36 17.87 9.61
N THR A 200 -6.84 17.44 10.77
CA THR A 200 -8.10 17.92 11.35
C THR A 200 -7.95 18.80 12.59
N LYS A 201 -6.91 18.55 13.39
CA LYS A 201 -6.67 19.25 14.66
C LYS A 201 -5.16 19.56 14.78
N PRO A 202 -4.64 20.54 14.03
CA PRO A 202 -3.23 20.90 14.15
C PRO A 202 -2.95 21.50 15.52
N LYS A 203 -1.77 21.21 16.07
CA LYS A 203 -1.29 21.71 17.36
C LYS A 203 -0.39 22.93 17.11
N CYS A 204 -0.98 24.05 16.69
CA CYS A 204 -0.22 25.23 16.27
C CYS A 204 0.65 25.80 17.39
N ASP A 205 0.22 25.71 18.64
CA ASP A 205 0.98 26.17 19.82
C ASP A 205 2.30 25.38 20.03
N LEU A 206 2.38 24.15 19.51
CA LEU A 206 3.58 23.31 19.56
C LEU A 206 4.38 23.33 18.26
N CYS A 207 3.91 24.06 17.25
CA CYS A 207 4.51 24.06 15.93
C CYS A 207 5.71 25.01 15.85
N PRO A 208 6.90 24.54 15.44
CA PRO A 208 8.08 25.41 15.32
C PRO A 208 7.92 26.49 14.25
N LEU A 209 6.93 26.36 13.39
CA LEU A 209 6.66 27.25 12.26
C LEU A 209 5.49 28.22 12.52
N SER A 210 4.86 28.17 13.71
CA SER A 210 3.62 28.88 14.00
C SER A 210 3.70 30.41 13.81
N ASN A 211 4.83 31.01 14.18
CA ASN A 211 5.01 32.45 14.13
C ASN A 211 4.95 33.03 12.73
N ASP A 212 5.42 32.28 11.73
CA ASP A 212 5.47 32.73 10.34
C ASP A 212 4.46 32.00 9.43
N CYS A 213 3.71 31.05 9.99
CA CYS A 213 2.71 30.32 9.25
C CYS A 213 1.51 31.22 8.87
N LEU A 214 1.35 31.46 7.57
CA LEU A 214 0.26 32.32 7.07
C LEU A 214 -1.12 31.77 7.39
N ALA A 215 -1.34 30.47 7.28
CA ALA A 215 -2.63 29.87 7.64
C ALA A 215 -2.95 30.02 9.13
N ASN A 216 -1.94 30.03 10.00
CA ASN A 216 -2.10 30.31 11.44
C ASN A 216 -2.43 31.78 11.70
N LYS A 217 -1.67 32.70 11.10
CA LYS A 217 -1.91 34.16 11.21
C LYS A 217 -3.30 34.57 10.73
N LEU A 218 -3.82 33.89 9.71
CA LEU A 218 -5.12 34.14 9.13
C LEU A 218 -6.25 33.36 9.82
N GLU A 219 -5.94 32.47 10.77
CA GLU A 219 -6.88 31.52 11.40
C GLU A 219 -7.61 30.60 10.39
N LYS A 220 -6.96 30.33 9.24
CA LYS A 220 -7.55 29.61 8.08
C LYS A 220 -6.94 28.25 7.82
N TRP A 221 -6.39 27.58 8.82
CA TRP A 221 -5.71 26.28 8.64
C TRP A 221 -6.66 25.17 8.09
N THR A 222 -7.99 25.33 8.20
CA THR A 222 -8.98 24.39 7.63
C THR A 222 -9.17 24.56 6.13
N GLU A 223 -8.81 25.71 5.57
CA GLU A 223 -8.89 26.01 4.15
C GLU A 223 -7.68 25.45 3.39
N PHE A 224 -6.51 25.32 4.08
CA PHE A 224 -5.26 24.83 3.51
C PHE A 224 -4.87 23.45 4.04
N PRO A 225 -4.48 22.55 3.12
CA PRO A 225 -4.62 22.62 1.68
C PRO A 225 -6.08 22.56 1.22
N GLY A 226 -6.34 23.11 0.04
CA GLY A 226 -7.65 22.97 -0.62
C GLY A 226 -8.03 21.50 -0.80
N LYS A 227 -9.33 21.21 -0.80
CA LYS A 227 -9.86 19.84 -0.83
C LYS A 227 -10.27 19.44 -2.24
N LYS A 228 -9.96 18.19 -2.61
CA LYS A 228 -10.59 17.59 -3.80
C LYS A 228 -12.10 17.51 -3.58
N GLN A 229 -12.89 17.91 -4.58
CA GLN A 229 -14.33 17.67 -4.55
C GLN A 229 -14.59 16.18 -4.33
N LYS A 230 -15.37 15.86 -3.31
CA LYS A 230 -15.76 14.48 -3.02
C LYS A 230 -16.78 14.04 -4.07
N LYS A 231 -16.44 12.97 -4.80
CA LYS A 231 -17.45 12.19 -5.53
C LYS A 231 -17.90 11.06 -4.61
N SER A 232 -19.18 10.69 -4.67
CA SER A 232 -19.67 9.48 -4.01
C SER A 232 -18.89 8.28 -4.53
N LEU A 233 -18.51 7.38 -3.64
CA LEU A 233 -17.84 6.14 -4.05
C LEU A 233 -18.88 5.23 -4.69
N PRO A 234 -18.62 4.66 -5.88
CA PRO A 234 -19.48 3.64 -6.47
C PRO A 234 -19.63 2.45 -5.53
N GLU A 235 -20.82 1.87 -5.51
CA GLU A 235 -21.10 0.63 -4.81
C GLU A 235 -21.08 -0.52 -5.80
N LYS A 236 -20.42 -1.61 -5.43
CA LYS A 236 -20.32 -2.85 -6.19
C LYS A 236 -20.65 -4.02 -5.28
N GLN A 237 -21.09 -5.12 -5.85
CA GLN A 237 -21.31 -6.37 -5.14
C GLN A 237 -20.50 -7.50 -5.78
N SER A 238 -20.21 -8.54 -5.01
CA SER A 238 -19.61 -9.77 -5.52
C SER A 238 -19.98 -10.95 -4.63
N TYR A 239 -20.29 -12.07 -5.25
CA TYR A 239 -20.62 -13.33 -4.58
C TYR A 239 -19.39 -14.21 -4.55
N PHE A 240 -18.94 -14.58 -3.36
CA PHE A 240 -17.75 -15.42 -3.14
C PHE A 240 -18.19 -16.84 -2.88
N LEU A 241 -17.78 -17.78 -3.74
CA LEU A 241 -18.05 -19.19 -3.54
C LEU A 241 -16.96 -19.81 -2.67
N ILE A 242 -17.31 -20.16 -1.43
CA ILE A 242 -16.46 -20.91 -0.50
C ILE A 242 -16.75 -22.40 -0.71
N LEU A 243 -16.03 -23.00 -1.63
CA LEU A 243 -16.11 -24.42 -1.91
C LEU A 243 -15.20 -25.19 -0.94
N SER A 244 -15.77 -26.11 -0.14
CA SER A 244 -15.06 -26.88 0.87
C SER A 244 -15.08 -28.36 0.55
N TYR A 245 -13.96 -29.04 0.80
CA TYR A 245 -13.82 -30.48 0.76
C TYR A 245 -12.83 -30.97 1.81
N GLN A 246 -13.27 -31.83 2.72
CA GLN A 246 -12.46 -32.43 3.80
C GLN A 246 -11.64 -31.36 4.58
N GLY A 247 -12.25 -30.23 4.95
CA GLY A 247 -11.62 -29.15 5.69
C GLY A 247 -10.69 -28.23 4.87
N LYS A 248 -10.52 -28.51 3.57
CA LYS A 248 -9.80 -27.63 2.64
C LYS A 248 -10.78 -26.76 1.88
N VAL A 249 -10.30 -25.64 1.37
CA VAL A 249 -11.09 -24.71 0.56
C VAL A 249 -10.45 -24.47 -0.80
N TRP A 250 -11.28 -24.29 -1.83
CA TRP A 250 -10.81 -24.00 -3.18
C TRP A 250 -10.44 -22.53 -3.33
N LEU A 251 -9.21 -22.27 -3.75
CA LEU A 251 -8.73 -20.93 -4.06
C LEU A 251 -8.21 -20.84 -5.50
N GLU A 252 -8.36 -19.66 -6.09
CA GLU A 252 -7.89 -19.33 -7.43
C GLU A 252 -6.99 -18.10 -7.38
N GLN A 253 -5.81 -18.17 -8.00
CA GLN A 253 -4.93 -17.01 -8.11
C GLN A 253 -5.49 -16.05 -9.17
N ARG A 254 -5.55 -14.78 -8.84
CA ARG A 254 -5.96 -13.72 -9.77
C ARG A 254 -4.80 -13.33 -10.68
N GLU A 255 -5.09 -12.88 -11.89
CA GLU A 255 -4.07 -12.31 -12.76
C GLU A 255 -3.35 -11.14 -12.06
N SER A 256 -2.13 -10.85 -12.48
CA SER A 256 -1.29 -9.82 -11.86
C SER A 256 -1.86 -8.40 -12.00
N LYS A 257 -2.85 -8.19 -12.88
CA LYS A 257 -3.54 -6.90 -13.11
C LYS A 257 -4.90 -6.87 -12.41
N GLY A 258 -5.39 -5.66 -12.12
CA GLY A 258 -6.72 -5.46 -11.54
C GLY A 258 -6.77 -5.59 -10.02
N LEU A 259 -8.00 -5.75 -9.52
CA LEU A 259 -8.27 -5.86 -8.09
C LEU A 259 -7.63 -7.12 -7.51
N TRP A 260 -6.84 -6.96 -6.44
CA TRP A 260 -6.13 -8.08 -5.79
C TRP A 260 -5.24 -8.91 -6.73
N GLY A 261 -4.69 -8.28 -7.77
CA GLY A 261 -3.87 -8.98 -8.77
C GLY A 261 -2.73 -9.78 -8.14
N GLY A 262 -2.56 -11.03 -8.56
CA GLY A 262 -1.58 -11.97 -8.05
C GLY A 262 -1.93 -12.61 -6.71
N LEU A 263 -3.01 -12.18 -6.03
CA LEU A 263 -3.47 -12.79 -4.78
C LEU A 263 -4.41 -13.97 -5.05
N TYR A 264 -4.46 -14.87 -4.08
CA TYR A 264 -5.43 -15.95 -4.09
C TYR A 264 -6.75 -15.49 -3.48
N CYS A 265 -7.85 -15.86 -4.14
CA CYS A 265 -9.21 -15.52 -3.76
C CYS A 265 -10.13 -16.72 -3.95
N PHE A 266 -11.27 -16.70 -3.27
CA PHE A 266 -12.38 -17.56 -3.62
C PHE A 266 -12.89 -17.24 -5.04
N PRO A 267 -13.49 -18.19 -5.77
CA PRO A 267 -14.22 -17.92 -7.02
C PRO A 267 -15.24 -16.80 -6.80
N GLN A 268 -15.31 -15.86 -7.75
CA GLN A 268 -16.15 -14.66 -7.64
C GLN A 268 -17.15 -14.60 -8.79
N PHE A 269 -18.37 -14.19 -8.45
CA PHE A 269 -19.47 -14.00 -9.40
C PHE A 269 -20.06 -12.59 -9.19
N ASP A 270 -20.49 -11.96 -10.29
CA ASP A 270 -21.02 -10.60 -10.26
C ASP A 270 -22.43 -10.53 -9.66
N ASP A 271 -23.21 -11.61 -9.80
CA ASP A 271 -24.56 -11.73 -9.25
C ASP A 271 -24.87 -13.15 -8.73
N LYS A 272 -25.90 -13.20 -7.87
CA LYS A 272 -26.33 -14.46 -7.23
C LYS A 272 -26.86 -15.48 -8.22
N GLN A 273 -27.60 -15.06 -9.24
CA GLN A 273 -28.22 -15.98 -10.19
C GLN A 273 -27.17 -16.71 -11.00
N THR A 274 -26.12 -16.01 -11.44
CA THR A 274 -25.00 -16.61 -12.16
C THR A 274 -24.29 -17.67 -11.29
N LEU A 275 -24.07 -17.36 -9.99
CA LEU A 275 -23.50 -18.34 -9.06
C LEU A 275 -24.42 -19.56 -8.88
N LEU A 276 -25.73 -19.35 -8.67
CA LEU A 276 -26.67 -20.45 -8.46
C LEU A 276 -26.83 -21.33 -9.72
N ASN A 277 -26.82 -20.74 -10.91
CA ASN A 277 -26.82 -21.49 -12.17
C ASN A 277 -25.55 -22.32 -12.28
N TYR A 278 -24.39 -21.75 -11.92
CA TYR A 278 -23.13 -22.50 -11.86
C TYR A 278 -23.23 -23.71 -10.90
N LEU A 279 -23.73 -23.53 -9.68
CA LEU A 279 -23.91 -24.64 -8.71
C LEU A 279 -24.82 -25.70 -9.26
N LYS A 280 -25.94 -25.32 -9.88
CA LYS A 280 -26.91 -26.25 -10.50
C LYS A 280 -26.27 -27.08 -11.63
N GLU A 281 -25.45 -26.47 -12.48
CA GLU A 281 -24.69 -27.15 -13.54
C GLU A 281 -23.72 -28.20 -12.97
N GLN A 282 -23.22 -27.95 -11.73
CA GLN A 282 -22.37 -28.89 -10.99
C GLN A 282 -23.16 -29.96 -10.21
N GLY A 283 -24.48 -29.96 -10.30
CA GLY A 283 -25.34 -30.89 -9.53
C GLY A 283 -25.39 -30.51 -8.03
N ILE A 284 -24.98 -29.32 -7.65
CA ILE A 284 -24.98 -28.84 -6.26
C ILE A 284 -26.28 -28.10 -5.99
N THR A 285 -27.06 -28.64 -5.07
CA THR A 285 -28.40 -28.10 -4.68
C THR A 285 -28.38 -27.49 -3.28
N GLU A 286 -27.42 -27.88 -2.43
CA GLU A 286 -27.33 -27.42 -1.05
C GLU A 286 -26.20 -26.41 -0.92
N TYR A 287 -26.51 -25.26 -0.30
CA TYR A 287 -25.55 -24.22 0.00
C TYR A 287 -26.01 -23.43 1.22
N GLN A 288 -25.07 -22.75 1.87
CA GLN A 288 -25.32 -21.88 3.00
C GLN A 288 -24.88 -20.45 2.68
N GLU A 289 -25.76 -19.48 2.91
CA GLU A 289 -25.41 -18.06 2.81
C GLU A 289 -24.80 -17.61 4.12
N TRP A 290 -23.61 -17.02 4.07
CA TRP A 290 -22.98 -16.39 5.22
C TRP A 290 -23.31 -14.90 5.25
N VAL A 291 -23.00 -14.27 6.39
CA VAL A 291 -23.30 -12.86 6.60
C VAL A 291 -22.52 -12.00 5.59
N THR A 292 -23.27 -11.18 4.85
CA THR A 292 -22.72 -10.17 3.93
C THR A 292 -21.92 -9.12 4.70
N PHE A 293 -20.81 -8.70 4.15
CA PHE A 293 -20.01 -7.61 4.72
C PHE A 293 -19.44 -6.69 3.65
N ARG A 294 -19.17 -5.44 4.04
CA ARG A 294 -18.62 -4.43 3.15
C ARG A 294 -17.10 -4.32 3.30
N HIS A 295 -16.40 -4.39 2.18
CA HIS A 295 -15.00 -4.04 2.07
C HIS A 295 -14.86 -2.72 1.29
N THR A 296 -14.18 -1.71 1.89
CA THR A 296 -14.07 -0.38 1.29
C THR A 296 -12.68 -0.18 0.70
N PHE A 297 -12.64 0.11 -0.58
CA PHE A 297 -11.46 0.57 -1.30
C PHE A 297 -11.42 2.11 -1.35
N SER A 298 -10.31 2.68 -1.74
CA SER A 298 -10.15 4.14 -1.89
C SER A 298 -11.05 4.75 -3.00
N HIS A 299 -11.62 3.92 -3.89
CA HIS A 299 -12.35 4.35 -5.07
C HIS A 299 -13.71 3.66 -5.28
N PHE A 300 -14.10 2.69 -4.45
CA PHE A 300 -15.43 2.09 -4.41
C PHE A 300 -15.66 1.28 -3.13
N HIS A 301 -16.93 0.97 -2.84
CA HIS A 301 -17.35 -0.01 -1.85
C HIS A 301 -17.64 -1.34 -2.53
N LEU A 302 -17.24 -2.46 -1.90
CA LEU A 302 -17.57 -3.82 -2.35
C LEU A 302 -18.36 -4.54 -1.27
N ASP A 303 -19.61 -4.86 -1.55
CA ASP A 303 -20.40 -5.74 -0.72
C ASP A 303 -20.15 -7.19 -1.12
N ILE A 304 -19.63 -7.98 -0.20
CA ILE A 304 -19.22 -9.35 -0.40
C ILE A 304 -20.28 -10.26 0.20
N HIS A 305 -20.85 -11.13 -0.65
CA HIS A 305 -21.86 -12.11 -0.29
C HIS A 305 -21.23 -13.51 -0.33
N PRO A 306 -20.81 -14.08 0.81
CA PRO A 306 -20.21 -15.40 0.82
C PRO A 306 -21.27 -16.50 0.71
N ILE A 307 -21.07 -17.44 -0.17
CA ILE A 307 -21.88 -18.65 -0.34
C ILE A 307 -20.98 -19.86 -0.05
N TYR A 308 -21.32 -20.59 0.99
CA TYR A 308 -20.59 -21.79 1.41
C TYR A 308 -21.23 -23.04 0.82
N VAL A 309 -20.38 -23.93 0.32
CA VAL A 309 -20.76 -25.24 -0.22
C VAL A 309 -19.75 -26.26 0.26
N GLU A 310 -20.22 -27.34 0.83
CA GLU A 310 -19.42 -28.54 1.09
C GLU A 310 -19.66 -29.58 0.00
N VAL A 311 -18.58 -30.14 -0.56
CA VAL A 311 -18.67 -31.15 -1.60
C VAL A 311 -18.25 -32.52 -1.09
N ASP A 312 -18.99 -33.54 -1.45
CA ASP A 312 -18.75 -34.92 -1.09
C ASP A 312 -17.66 -35.57 -1.94
N ARG A 313 -17.14 -36.76 -1.50
CA ARG A 313 -16.08 -37.54 -2.13
C ARG A 313 -16.38 -37.93 -3.59
N LYS A 314 -17.66 -38.10 -3.94
CA LYS A 314 -18.10 -38.46 -5.31
C LYS A 314 -17.84 -37.38 -6.35
N SER A 315 -17.66 -36.12 -5.94
CA SER A 315 -17.31 -35.03 -6.87
C SER A 315 -15.81 -34.95 -7.15
N GLU A 316 -14.95 -35.65 -6.42
CA GLU A 316 -13.50 -35.76 -6.69
C GLU A 316 -13.16 -36.63 -7.92
N GLU A 317 -13.99 -37.66 -8.18
CA GLU A 317 -13.86 -38.53 -9.37
C GLU A 317 -14.32 -37.84 -10.66
N ALA A 318 -15.13 -36.79 -10.55
CA ALA A 318 -15.33 -35.81 -11.61
C ALA A 318 -14.03 -35.00 -11.76
N ASP A 319 -13.09 -35.67 -12.36
CA ASP A 319 -11.74 -35.38 -12.76
C ASP A 319 -11.31 -33.89 -12.59
N ARG A 320 -10.10 -33.66 -12.04
CA ARG A 320 -9.37 -32.40 -12.10
C ARG A 320 -9.45 -31.68 -13.46
N SER A 321 -9.78 -32.42 -14.54
CA SER A 321 -10.07 -31.94 -15.88
C SER A 321 -11.43 -31.22 -15.99
N ASP A 322 -12.47 -31.63 -15.26
CA ASP A 322 -13.82 -31.06 -15.38
C ASP A 322 -13.93 -29.71 -14.67
N TRP A 323 -13.29 -29.53 -13.51
CA TRP A 323 -13.15 -28.21 -12.91
C TRP A 323 -12.28 -27.27 -13.77
N LYS A 324 -11.31 -27.76 -14.54
CA LYS A 324 -10.57 -27.01 -15.55
C LYS A 324 -11.47 -26.60 -16.73
N LYS A 325 -12.26 -27.51 -17.29
CA LYS A 325 -13.19 -27.21 -18.40
C LYS A 325 -14.25 -26.17 -18.04
N LEU A 326 -14.73 -26.23 -16.78
CA LEU A 326 -15.72 -25.27 -16.25
C LEU A 326 -15.16 -23.87 -16.06
N SER A 327 -13.87 -23.74 -15.73
CA SER A 327 -13.20 -22.45 -15.69
C SER A 327 -13.10 -21.79 -17.07
N GLU A 328 -13.14 -22.56 -18.15
CA GLU A 328 -13.06 -22.06 -19.52
C GLU A 328 -14.42 -21.61 -20.06
N LYS A 329 -15.50 -22.32 -19.75
CA LYS A 329 -16.89 -21.95 -20.14
C LYS A 329 -17.46 -20.77 -19.34
N GLY A 330 -17.03 -20.58 -18.09
CA GLY A 330 -17.49 -19.49 -17.21
C GLY A 330 -16.71 -18.18 -17.34
N LYS A 331 -15.77 -18.05 -18.29
CA LYS A 331 -14.94 -16.85 -18.44
C LYS A 331 -15.71 -15.58 -18.76
N GLU A 332 -16.85 -15.68 -19.43
CA GLU A 332 -17.66 -14.53 -19.84
C GLU A 332 -18.50 -13.92 -18.69
N SER A 333 -18.76 -14.67 -17.61
CA SER A 333 -19.66 -14.26 -16.52
C SER A 333 -18.95 -14.07 -15.16
N ARG A 334 -17.61 -14.22 -15.09
CA ARG A 334 -16.84 -14.06 -13.85
C ARG A 334 -16.07 -12.75 -13.83
N SER A 335 -16.24 -11.97 -12.76
CA SER A 335 -15.45 -10.75 -12.58
C SER A 335 -13.98 -11.06 -12.28
N GLY A 336 -13.13 -10.75 -13.23
CA GLY A 336 -11.69 -10.86 -13.13
C GLY A 336 -11.08 -12.04 -13.88
N LEU A 337 -10.04 -11.72 -14.61
CA LEU A 337 -9.19 -12.65 -15.33
C LEU A 337 -8.47 -13.54 -14.30
N LEU A 338 -8.57 -14.87 -14.44
CA LEU A 338 -7.96 -15.84 -13.55
C LEU A 338 -6.62 -16.30 -14.13
N SER A 339 -5.59 -16.38 -13.29
CA SER A 339 -4.37 -17.09 -13.64
C SER A 339 -4.64 -18.61 -13.62
N ALA A 340 -3.72 -19.38 -14.20
CA ALA A 340 -3.89 -20.84 -14.33
C ALA A 340 -3.75 -21.60 -13.00
N VAL A 341 -3.37 -20.96 -11.89
CA VAL A 341 -3.07 -21.63 -10.61
C VAL A 341 -4.33 -21.71 -9.76
N LYS A 342 -4.76 -22.92 -9.46
CA LYS A 342 -5.94 -23.26 -8.68
C LYS A 342 -5.63 -24.48 -7.83
N TYR A 343 -6.05 -24.48 -6.56
CA TYR A 343 -5.80 -25.64 -5.69
C TYR A 343 -6.65 -25.62 -4.43
N TRP A 344 -6.69 -26.79 -3.79
CA TRP A 344 -7.28 -26.96 -2.47
C TRP A 344 -6.32 -26.48 -1.39
N TYR A 345 -6.65 -25.38 -0.75
CA TYR A 345 -5.89 -24.76 0.32
C TYR A 345 -6.32 -25.31 1.68
N ASP A 346 -5.34 -25.73 2.47
CA ASP A 346 -5.56 -26.16 3.85
C ASP A 346 -5.35 -24.97 4.82
N PRO A 347 -6.43 -24.42 5.38
CA PRO A 347 -6.29 -23.27 6.29
C PRO A 347 -5.69 -23.62 7.66
N THR A 348 -5.58 -24.94 8.01
CA THR A 348 -4.95 -25.40 9.25
C THR A 348 -3.44 -25.61 9.09
N SER A 349 -2.98 -25.80 7.86
CA SER A 349 -1.56 -25.89 7.49
C SER A 349 -1.25 -24.91 6.35
N PRO A 350 -1.26 -23.58 6.64
CA PRO A 350 -1.27 -22.56 5.62
C PRO A 350 0.04 -22.49 4.85
N GLU A 351 -0.05 -22.59 3.52
CA GLU A 351 1.05 -22.31 2.61
C GLU A 351 1.36 -20.80 2.55
N GLN A 352 2.59 -20.46 2.15
CA GLN A 352 3.05 -19.07 2.04
C GLN A 352 2.54 -18.42 0.74
N ILE A 353 1.25 -18.10 0.71
CA ILE A 353 0.60 -17.45 -0.42
C ILE A 353 0.04 -16.07 -0.05
N GLY A 354 -0.06 -15.20 -1.04
CA GLY A 354 -0.67 -13.88 -0.87
C GLY A 354 -2.20 -13.98 -0.85
N LEU A 355 -2.82 -13.53 0.23
CA LEU A 355 -4.27 -13.51 0.39
C LEU A 355 -4.81 -12.08 0.46
N ALA A 356 -5.96 -11.82 -0.18
CA ALA A 356 -6.70 -10.60 0.05
C ALA A 356 -7.29 -10.59 1.47
N GLN A 357 -7.35 -9.43 2.13
CA GLN A 357 -7.85 -9.35 3.51
C GLN A 357 -9.26 -9.95 3.70
N PRO A 358 -10.25 -9.70 2.81
CA PRO A 358 -11.56 -10.35 2.91
C PRO A 358 -11.48 -11.88 2.84
N VAL A 359 -10.59 -12.42 2.00
CA VAL A 359 -10.38 -13.89 1.90
C VAL A 359 -9.81 -14.43 3.20
N LYS A 360 -8.79 -13.75 3.76
CA LYS A 360 -8.21 -14.14 5.06
C LYS A 360 -9.26 -14.14 6.18
N ASN A 361 -10.14 -13.15 6.22
CA ASN A 361 -11.21 -13.08 7.21
C ASN A 361 -12.19 -14.25 7.05
N LEU A 362 -12.60 -14.58 5.82
CA LEU A 362 -13.48 -15.70 5.53
C LEU A 362 -12.83 -17.06 5.83
N LEU A 363 -11.53 -17.22 5.59
CA LEU A 363 -10.78 -18.41 5.99
C LEU A 363 -10.76 -18.57 7.52
N THR A 364 -10.56 -17.49 8.26
CA THR A 364 -10.63 -17.52 9.73
C THR A 364 -12.03 -17.92 10.21
N GLN A 365 -13.08 -17.41 9.58
CA GLN A 365 -14.47 -17.79 9.87
C GLN A 365 -14.73 -19.26 9.52
N PHE A 366 -14.23 -19.72 8.36
CA PHE A 366 -14.34 -21.11 7.95
C PHE A 366 -13.72 -22.07 8.98
N VAL A 367 -12.48 -21.80 9.40
CA VAL A 367 -11.80 -22.63 10.42
C VAL A 367 -12.62 -22.68 11.73
N ARG A 368 -13.17 -21.56 12.16
CA ARG A 368 -14.02 -21.51 13.36
C ARG A 368 -15.31 -22.32 13.19
N ASN A 369 -15.95 -22.26 12.03
CA ASN A 369 -17.23 -22.96 11.78
C ASN A 369 -17.04 -24.45 11.53
N TYR A 370 -15.89 -24.86 10.95
CA TYR A 370 -15.64 -26.24 10.55
C TYR A 370 -15.00 -27.07 11.67
N TYR A 371 -14.12 -26.46 12.49
CA TYR A 371 -13.34 -27.17 13.50
C TYR A 371 -13.69 -26.75 14.96
N GLY A 372 -14.47 -25.69 15.17
CA GLY A 372 -14.90 -25.18 16.48
C GLY A 372 -16.27 -25.62 16.84
#